data_b1b0c4d739e598cd8bcdc2299ee1d7b3
#
_entry.id   b1b0c4d739e598cd8bcdc2299ee1d7b3
#
_cell.length_a   1.000
_cell.length_b   1.000
_cell.length_c   1.000
_cell.angle_alpha   90.00
_cell.angle_beta   90.00
_cell.angle_gamma   90.00
#
_symmetry.space_group_name_H-M   'P 1'
#
loop_
_entity.id
_entity.type
_entity.pdbx_description
1 polymer ?
#
loop_
_entity_poly.entity_id
_entity_poly.type
_entity_poly.pdbx_seq_one_letter_code
_entity_poly.pdbx_strand_id
1 'polypeptide(L)'
;MSNLTQKFESEFAKFVGSKYALMVNSGSSANLLASFALINPKKKNYLKPGDNFIIPTTCWSTSLWPLVQCGLKPKFVDVNINTFCLDEELIEKKEFKNAKAIMNIHILGNSPDIKKIADFAKEKKMYLIEDTCEALGSKFKSKYLGTYGDFGTFSFYYSHQITSGEGGMVVCKTREDYEIIHTLRAHGWDRG
;
A
#
# COMPACT_ATOMS: atom_id res chain seq x y z
N MET A 1 -23.72 3.70 1.78
CA MET A 1 -22.61 4.68 1.87
C MET A 1 -23.18 6.04 1.58
N SER A 2 -22.72 7.12 2.24
CA SER A 2 -23.22 8.47 1.94
C SER A 2 -22.73 8.98 0.60
N ASN A 3 -23.49 9.88 -0.05
CA ASN A 3 -23.08 10.53 -1.29
C ASN A 3 -21.76 11.32 -1.13
N LEU A 4 -21.51 11.86 0.07
CA LEU A 4 -20.27 12.58 0.39
C LEU A 4 -19.05 11.67 0.36
N THR A 5 -19.17 10.45 0.93
CA THR A 5 -18.08 9.46 0.88
C THR A 5 -17.73 9.08 -0.56
N GLN A 6 -18.74 8.78 -1.38
CA GLN A 6 -18.51 8.43 -2.79
C GLN A 6 -17.88 9.58 -3.57
N LYS A 7 -18.34 10.81 -3.32
CA LYS A 7 -17.73 12.01 -3.93
C LYS A 7 -16.28 12.16 -3.52
N PHE A 8 -15.96 12.01 -2.23
CA PHE A 8 -14.60 12.12 -1.73
C PHE A 8 -13.69 11.04 -2.33
N GLU A 9 -14.13 9.78 -2.38
CA GLU A 9 -13.40 8.69 -3.02
C GLU A 9 -13.09 9.01 -4.50
N SER A 10 -14.08 9.50 -5.25
CA SER A 10 -13.91 9.87 -6.65
C SER A 10 -12.92 11.02 -6.85
N GLU A 11 -13.07 12.10 -6.05
CA GLU A 11 -12.18 13.27 -6.15
C GLU A 11 -10.75 12.92 -5.70
N PHE A 12 -10.59 12.10 -4.67
CA PHE A 12 -9.27 11.65 -4.22
C PHE A 12 -8.57 10.78 -5.28
N ALA A 13 -9.30 9.84 -5.90
CA ALA A 13 -8.76 9.03 -6.99
C ALA A 13 -8.26 9.91 -8.15
N LYS A 14 -9.03 10.91 -8.54
CA LYS A 14 -8.63 11.89 -9.57
C LYS A 14 -7.39 12.68 -9.14
N PHE A 15 -7.38 13.17 -7.90
CA PHE A 15 -6.28 13.98 -7.37
C PHE A 15 -4.95 13.24 -7.42
N VAL A 16 -4.88 11.99 -6.95
CA VAL A 16 -3.64 11.20 -6.97
C VAL A 16 -3.36 10.51 -8.32
N GLY A 17 -4.31 10.53 -9.25
CA GLY A 17 -4.19 9.87 -10.54
C GLY A 17 -4.32 8.34 -10.46
N SER A 18 -5.09 7.85 -9.48
CA SER A 18 -5.47 6.44 -9.39
C SER A 18 -6.82 6.19 -10.07
N LYS A 19 -7.10 4.93 -10.40
CA LYS A 19 -8.39 4.56 -11.02
C LYS A 19 -9.50 4.43 -10.00
N TYR A 20 -9.18 3.93 -8.82
CA TYR A 20 -10.12 3.67 -7.73
C TYR A 20 -9.55 4.16 -6.40
N ALA A 21 -10.42 4.63 -5.54
CA ALA A 21 -10.12 4.96 -4.15
C ALA A 21 -11.26 4.48 -3.26
N LEU A 22 -10.94 4.09 -2.04
CA LEU A 22 -11.89 3.59 -1.06
C LEU A 22 -11.54 4.17 0.31
N MET A 23 -12.47 4.94 0.90
CA MET A 23 -12.30 5.55 2.22
C MET A 23 -12.43 4.50 3.33
N VAL A 24 -11.57 4.64 4.34
CA VAL A 24 -11.55 3.86 5.58
C VAL A 24 -11.38 4.77 6.78
N ASN A 25 -11.44 4.20 7.99
CA ASN A 25 -11.39 4.98 9.24
C ASN A 25 -9.97 5.36 9.69
N SER A 26 -8.92 4.82 9.09
CA SER A 26 -7.51 5.20 9.41
C SER A 26 -6.55 4.68 8.34
N GLY A 27 -5.32 5.22 8.30
CA GLY A 27 -4.22 4.67 7.51
C GLY A 27 -3.87 3.23 7.90
N SER A 28 -3.96 2.91 9.19
CA SER A 28 -3.77 1.54 9.68
C SER A 28 -4.78 0.56 9.09
N SER A 29 -6.05 0.95 9.00
CA SER A 29 -7.09 0.15 8.34
C SER A 29 -6.88 0.08 6.83
N ALA A 30 -6.33 1.11 6.22
CA ALA A 30 -5.95 1.10 4.82
C ALA A 30 -4.87 0.03 4.55
N ASN A 31 -3.81 0.00 5.37
CA ASN A 31 -2.76 -1.03 5.31
C ASN A 31 -3.33 -2.43 5.55
N LEU A 32 -4.26 -2.57 6.49
CA LEU A 32 -4.91 -3.84 6.80
C LEU A 32 -5.69 -4.37 5.59
N LEU A 33 -6.54 -3.55 4.98
CA LEU A 33 -7.32 -3.95 3.81
C LEU A 33 -6.45 -4.29 2.61
N ALA A 34 -5.41 -3.48 2.32
CA ALA A 34 -4.45 -3.76 1.25
C ALA A 34 -3.74 -5.10 1.47
N SER A 35 -3.33 -5.40 2.72
CA SER A 35 -2.68 -6.67 3.08
C SER A 35 -3.63 -7.86 2.92
N PHE A 36 -4.86 -7.76 3.44
CA PHE A 36 -5.87 -8.82 3.30
C PHE A 36 -6.31 -9.05 1.85
N ALA A 37 -6.24 -8.01 1.01
CA ALA A 37 -6.49 -8.17 -0.41
C ALA A 37 -5.45 -9.09 -1.07
N LEU A 38 -4.18 -9.08 -0.63
CA LEU A 38 -3.14 -9.95 -1.20
C LEU A 38 -3.38 -11.44 -0.96
N ILE A 39 -4.02 -11.80 0.17
CA ILE A 39 -4.33 -13.20 0.52
C ILE A 39 -5.75 -13.61 0.11
N ASN A 40 -6.50 -12.74 -0.54
CA ASN A 40 -7.88 -13.02 -0.91
C ASN A 40 -7.95 -14.07 -2.03
N PRO A 41 -8.67 -15.20 -1.84
CA PRO A 41 -8.72 -16.30 -2.83
C PRO A 41 -9.42 -15.91 -4.14
N LYS A 42 -10.11 -14.79 -4.23
CA LYS A 42 -10.61 -14.24 -5.50
C LYS A 42 -9.47 -13.85 -6.46
N LYS A 43 -8.29 -13.50 -5.94
CA LYS A 43 -7.12 -13.17 -6.78
C LYS A 43 -6.48 -14.45 -7.33
N LYS A 44 -6.19 -14.48 -8.64
CA LYS A 44 -5.54 -15.63 -9.29
C LYS A 44 -4.22 -16.05 -8.63
N ASN A 45 -3.42 -15.08 -8.18
CA ASN A 45 -2.09 -15.29 -7.59
C ASN A 45 -2.04 -14.83 -6.13
N TYR A 46 -3.11 -15.12 -5.35
CA TYR A 46 -3.14 -14.71 -3.95
C TYR A 46 -2.00 -15.33 -3.14
N LEU A 47 -1.55 -14.59 -2.15
CA LEU A 47 -0.49 -15.04 -1.25
C LEU A 47 -1.02 -16.01 -0.20
N LYS A 48 -0.14 -16.87 0.28
CA LYS A 48 -0.47 -17.91 1.27
C LYS A 48 0.30 -17.67 2.56
N PRO A 49 -0.21 -18.12 3.71
CA PRO A 49 0.57 -18.16 4.95
C PRO A 49 1.93 -18.80 4.72
N GLY A 50 2.99 -18.15 5.21
CA GLY A 50 4.38 -18.56 5.01
C GLY A 50 5.09 -17.90 3.82
N ASP A 51 4.38 -17.26 2.88
CA ASP A 51 5.02 -16.45 1.83
C ASP A 51 5.77 -15.27 2.44
N ASN A 52 6.88 -14.88 1.80
CA ASN A 52 7.71 -13.79 2.28
C ASN A 52 7.30 -12.45 1.66
N PHE A 53 7.46 -11.37 2.42
CA PHE A 53 7.38 -10.00 1.92
C PHE A 53 8.59 -9.16 2.35
N ILE A 54 8.98 -8.21 1.51
CA ILE A 54 10.06 -7.25 1.77
C ILE A 54 9.46 -6.04 2.45
N ILE A 55 10.12 -5.54 3.50
CA ILE A 55 9.75 -4.32 4.21
C ILE A 55 11.01 -3.63 4.74
N PRO A 56 11.11 -2.29 4.71
CA PRO A 56 12.24 -1.60 5.30
C PRO A 56 12.27 -1.77 6.83
N THR A 57 13.48 -1.73 7.42
CA THR A 57 13.68 -1.81 8.86
C THR A 57 13.05 -0.64 9.61
N THR A 58 12.99 0.54 8.97
CA THR A 58 12.30 1.71 9.51
C THR A 58 10.88 1.73 8.98
N CYS A 59 9.91 1.46 9.85
CA CYS A 59 8.49 1.45 9.49
C CYS A 59 7.61 1.75 10.71
N TRP A 60 6.42 2.25 10.45
CA TRP A 60 5.38 2.29 11.46
C TRP A 60 4.84 0.87 11.72
N SER A 61 4.45 0.58 12.95
CA SER A 61 4.00 -0.77 13.34
C SER A 61 2.85 -1.29 12.47
N THR A 62 1.94 -0.42 12.04
CA THR A 62 0.80 -0.79 11.20
C THR A 62 1.11 -0.89 9.70
N SER A 63 2.36 -0.66 9.29
CA SER A 63 2.85 -1.07 7.98
C SER A 63 3.30 -2.55 7.99
N LEU A 64 3.79 -3.04 9.13
CA LEU A 64 4.29 -4.41 9.31
C LEU A 64 3.20 -5.40 9.71
N TRP A 65 2.48 -5.11 10.82
CA TRP A 65 1.59 -6.07 11.46
C TRP A 65 0.48 -6.61 10.57
N PRO A 66 -0.17 -5.84 9.69
CA PRO A 66 -1.20 -6.37 8.80
C PRO A 66 -0.73 -7.55 7.95
N LEU A 67 0.47 -7.47 7.39
CA LEU A 67 1.05 -8.55 6.59
C LEU A 67 1.40 -9.77 7.44
N VAL A 68 1.90 -9.55 8.67
CA VAL A 68 2.16 -10.64 9.64
C VAL A 68 0.84 -11.29 10.08
N GLN A 69 -0.21 -10.53 10.30
CA GLN A 69 -1.56 -11.04 10.61
C GLN A 69 -2.15 -11.88 9.47
N CYS A 70 -1.77 -11.57 8.22
CA CYS A 70 -2.07 -12.42 7.06
C CYS A 70 -1.27 -13.72 7.02
N GLY A 71 -0.41 -13.99 8.01
CA GLY A 71 0.47 -15.17 8.06
C GLY A 71 1.71 -15.06 7.19
N LEU A 72 2.02 -13.89 6.64
CA LEU A 72 3.20 -13.66 5.81
C LEU A 72 4.44 -13.42 6.69
N LYS A 73 5.62 -13.70 6.14
CA LYS A 73 6.90 -13.61 6.84
C LYS A 73 7.72 -12.40 6.35
N PRO A 74 8.09 -11.47 7.26
CA PRO A 74 8.87 -10.31 6.87
C PRO A 74 10.31 -10.68 6.52
N LYS A 75 10.81 -10.03 5.46
CA LYS A 75 12.21 -9.94 5.09
C LYS A 75 12.60 -8.47 5.19
N PHE A 76 13.28 -8.15 6.27
CA PHE A 76 13.71 -6.77 6.49
C PHE A 76 14.84 -6.40 5.57
N VAL A 77 14.75 -5.24 4.95
CA VAL A 77 15.78 -4.60 4.14
C VAL A 77 16.19 -3.29 4.81
N ASP A 78 17.45 -2.95 4.73
CA ASP A 78 17.93 -1.69 5.29
C ASP A 78 17.43 -0.48 4.50
N VAL A 79 17.55 0.69 5.10
CA VAL A 79 17.13 1.95 4.50
C VAL A 79 18.33 2.74 3.98
N ASN A 80 18.12 3.51 2.94
CA ASN A 80 19.10 4.48 2.48
C ASN A 80 19.14 5.65 3.47
N ILE A 81 20.33 5.93 4.03
CA ILE A 81 20.54 6.96 5.07
C ILE A 81 20.15 8.37 4.62
N ASN A 82 20.15 8.64 3.33
CA ASN A 82 19.80 9.97 2.81
C ASN A 82 18.30 10.18 2.62
N THR A 83 17.53 9.10 2.47
CA THR A 83 16.09 9.16 2.23
C THR A 83 15.26 8.59 3.37
N PHE A 84 15.87 7.77 4.24
CA PHE A 84 15.22 6.94 5.25
C PHE A 84 14.19 5.94 4.70
N CYS A 85 14.08 5.86 3.38
CA CYS A 85 13.23 4.90 2.69
C CYS A 85 13.99 3.63 2.38
N LEU A 86 13.25 2.58 1.98
CA LEU A 86 13.80 1.31 1.51
C LEU A 86 14.95 1.55 0.54
N ASP A 87 16.10 0.88 0.78
CA ASP A 87 17.24 0.95 -0.14
C ASP A 87 16.99 0.01 -1.33
N GLU A 88 16.65 0.59 -2.45
CA GLU A 88 16.32 -0.12 -3.69
C GLU A 88 17.49 -0.90 -4.31
N GLU A 89 18.73 -0.61 -3.91
CA GLU A 89 19.89 -1.37 -4.36
C GLU A 89 20.01 -2.72 -3.65
N LEU A 90 19.38 -2.86 -2.50
CA LEU A 90 19.46 -4.07 -1.68
C LEU A 90 18.41 -5.12 -2.03
N ILE A 91 17.27 -4.75 -2.64
CA ILE A 91 16.14 -5.70 -2.88
C ILE A 91 16.47 -6.80 -3.89
N GLU A 92 17.51 -6.62 -4.71
CA GLU A 92 17.95 -7.62 -5.69
C GLU A 92 18.81 -8.72 -5.08
N LYS A 93 19.23 -8.61 -3.81
CA LYS A 93 20.03 -9.62 -3.13
C LYS A 93 19.32 -10.97 -3.08
N LYS A 94 20.11 -12.05 -3.04
CA LYS A 94 19.61 -13.45 -3.07
C LYS A 94 18.56 -13.74 -2.02
N GLU A 95 18.69 -13.17 -0.84
CA GLU A 95 17.78 -13.37 0.31
C GLU A 95 16.35 -12.87 0.06
N PHE A 96 16.16 -11.94 -0.88
CA PHE A 96 14.85 -11.37 -1.22
C PHE A 96 14.18 -12.02 -2.43
N LYS A 97 14.88 -12.87 -3.18
CA LYS A 97 14.38 -13.46 -4.44
C LYS A 97 13.08 -14.26 -4.32
N ASN A 98 12.80 -14.79 -3.14
CA ASN A 98 11.60 -15.61 -2.87
C ASN A 98 10.45 -14.80 -2.25
N ALA A 99 10.59 -13.49 -2.14
CA ALA A 99 9.50 -12.64 -1.68
C ALA A 99 8.37 -12.61 -2.73
N LYS A 100 7.14 -12.41 -2.24
CA LYS A 100 5.92 -12.34 -3.07
C LYS A 100 5.26 -10.97 -3.00
N ALA A 101 5.67 -10.13 -2.05
CA ALA A 101 5.20 -8.77 -1.91
C ALA A 101 6.32 -7.85 -1.41
N ILE A 102 6.13 -6.56 -1.66
CA ILE A 102 6.93 -5.46 -1.13
C ILE A 102 5.97 -4.49 -0.46
N MET A 103 6.26 -4.14 0.80
CA MET A 103 5.68 -2.99 1.50
C MET A 103 6.71 -1.87 1.45
N ASN A 104 6.51 -0.90 0.59
CA ASN A 104 7.34 0.30 0.56
C ASN A 104 6.71 1.42 1.37
N ILE A 105 7.51 2.15 2.15
CA ILE A 105 7.02 3.24 2.98
C ILE A 105 7.70 4.53 2.55
N HIS A 106 6.90 5.56 2.34
CA HIS A 106 7.35 6.90 1.94
C HIS A 106 7.51 7.79 3.19
N ILE A 107 8.61 7.58 3.92
CA ILE A 107 8.89 8.24 5.20
C ILE A 107 9.01 9.77 4.99
N LEU A 108 8.28 10.55 5.80
CA LEU A 108 8.34 12.03 5.84
C LEU A 108 8.17 12.70 4.48
N GLY A 109 7.46 12.04 3.56
CA GLY A 109 7.27 12.54 2.20
C GLY A 109 8.39 12.22 1.22
N ASN A 110 9.45 11.53 1.67
CA ASN A 110 10.54 11.06 0.81
C ASN A 110 10.13 9.82 0.01
N SER A 111 10.95 9.47 -0.97
CA SER A 111 10.77 8.27 -1.79
C SER A 111 12.12 7.67 -2.15
N PRO A 112 12.24 6.33 -2.18
CA PRO A 112 13.30 5.67 -2.93
C PRO A 112 13.08 5.90 -4.44
N ASP A 113 13.92 5.35 -5.32
CA ASP A 113 13.50 5.20 -6.72
C ASP A 113 12.35 4.20 -6.81
N ILE A 114 11.14 4.69 -6.52
CA ILE A 114 9.92 3.87 -6.50
C ILE A 114 9.61 3.25 -7.87
N LYS A 115 10.09 3.88 -8.96
CA LYS A 115 9.93 3.30 -10.28
C LYS A 115 10.79 2.04 -10.44
N LYS A 116 12.03 2.05 -9.96
CA LYS A 116 12.91 0.87 -9.94
C LYS A 116 12.28 -0.25 -9.13
N ILE A 117 11.74 0.06 -7.94
CA ILE A 117 11.04 -0.92 -7.10
C ILE A 117 9.80 -1.50 -7.80
N ALA A 118 8.99 -0.65 -8.44
CA ALA A 118 7.80 -1.11 -9.17
C ALA A 118 8.14 -1.97 -10.39
N ASP A 119 9.19 -1.62 -11.13
CA ASP A 119 9.67 -2.42 -12.27
C ASP A 119 10.20 -3.79 -11.78
N PHE A 120 10.97 -3.81 -10.69
CA PHE A 120 11.44 -5.04 -10.06
C PHE A 120 10.27 -5.92 -9.58
N ALA A 121 9.30 -5.34 -8.86
CA ALA A 121 8.13 -6.06 -8.41
C ALA A 121 7.36 -6.69 -9.57
N LYS A 122 7.18 -5.95 -10.67
CA LYS A 122 6.52 -6.44 -11.88
C LYS A 122 7.30 -7.58 -12.54
N GLU A 123 8.61 -7.45 -12.70
CA GLU A 123 9.48 -8.49 -13.27
C GLU A 123 9.41 -9.78 -12.45
N LYS A 124 9.48 -9.66 -11.13
CA LYS A 124 9.44 -10.81 -10.21
C LYS A 124 8.02 -11.27 -9.86
N LYS A 125 6.99 -10.66 -10.44
CA LYS A 125 5.57 -10.95 -10.14
C LYS A 125 5.24 -10.84 -8.67
N MET A 126 5.81 -9.85 -8.00
CA MET A 126 5.54 -9.49 -6.62
C MET A 126 4.44 -8.42 -6.57
N TYR A 127 3.62 -8.44 -5.53
CA TYR A 127 2.73 -7.33 -5.21
C TYR A 127 3.52 -6.17 -4.59
N LEU A 128 3.11 -4.94 -4.88
CA LEU A 128 3.68 -3.73 -4.29
C LEU A 128 2.58 -2.93 -3.59
N ILE A 129 2.71 -2.77 -2.27
CA ILE A 129 1.93 -1.82 -1.48
C ILE A 129 2.82 -0.62 -1.18
N GLU A 130 2.31 0.58 -1.39
CA GLU A 130 2.94 1.83 -1.01
C GLU A 130 2.21 2.41 0.20
N ASP A 131 2.86 2.41 1.36
CA ASP A 131 2.39 3.18 2.51
C ASP A 131 2.78 4.65 2.31
N THR A 132 1.79 5.48 2.03
CA THR A 132 1.93 6.90 1.70
C THR A 132 1.28 7.77 2.79
N CYS A 133 1.09 7.22 3.99
CA CYS A 133 0.44 7.93 5.10
C CYS A 133 1.15 9.23 5.48
N GLU A 134 2.47 9.29 5.32
CA GLU A 134 3.28 10.49 5.61
C GLU A 134 3.62 11.31 4.34
N ALA A 135 3.13 10.92 3.16
CA ALA A 135 3.61 11.46 1.89
C ALA A 135 2.48 11.92 0.95
N LEU A 136 1.32 12.28 1.49
CA LEU A 136 0.22 12.78 0.68
C LEU A 136 0.64 14.03 -0.10
N GLY A 137 0.47 13.99 -1.42
CA GLY A 137 0.86 15.08 -2.31
C GLY A 137 2.29 15.01 -2.83
N SER A 138 3.15 14.16 -2.24
CA SER A 138 4.50 13.93 -2.73
C SER A 138 4.50 13.20 -4.08
N LYS A 139 5.52 13.49 -4.89
CA LYS A 139 5.68 12.90 -6.21
C LYS A 139 7.10 12.38 -6.42
N PHE A 140 7.22 11.26 -7.11
CA PHE A 140 8.47 10.86 -7.72
C PHE A 140 8.38 11.18 -9.22
N LYS A 141 9.28 12.05 -9.70
CA LYS A 141 9.15 12.68 -11.03
C LYS A 141 7.79 13.41 -11.14
N SER A 142 6.97 13.09 -12.09
CA SER A 142 5.67 13.74 -12.32
C SER A 142 4.47 13.00 -11.73
N LYS A 143 4.68 11.81 -11.12
CA LYS A 143 3.60 10.92 -10.68
C LYS A 143 3.50 10.88 -9.16
N TYR A 144 2.29 10.96 -8.62
CA TYR A 144 2.05 10.90 -7.18
C TYR A 144 2.47 9.54 -6.58
N LEU A 145 3.11 9.60 -5.41
CA LEU A 145 3.40 8.42 -4.60
C LEU A 145 2.09 7.76 -4.17
N GLY A 146 2.14 6.44 -3.93
CA GLY A 146 0.95 5.63 -3.68
C GLY A 146 0.23 5.14 -4.95
N THR A 147 0.79 5.43 -6.15
CA THR A 147 0.16 5.02 -7.42
C THR A 147 1.07 4.18 -8.32
N TYR A 148 2.28 3.88 -7.88
CA TYR A 148 3.23 3.01 -8.60
C TYR A 148 2.90 1.53 -8.40
N GLY A 149 2.54 1.13 -7.16
CA GLY A 149 2.21 -0.23 -6.76
C GLY A 149 0.82 -0.71 -7.16
N ASP A 150 0.42 -1.86 -6.64
CA ASP A 150 -0.93 -2.42 -6.76
C ASP A 150 -1.90 -1.66 -5.86
N PHE A 151 -1.45 -1.34 -4.64
CA PHE A 151 -2.18 -0.56 -3.65
C PHE A 151 -1.34 0.61 -3.15
N GLY A 152 -1.99 1.74 -2.92
CA GLY A 152 -1.46 2.86 -2.15
C GLY A 152 -2.36 3.14 -0.95
N THR A 153 -1.78 3.42 0.20
CA THR A 153 -2.50 3.69 1.44
C THR A 153 -2.19 5.08 1.96
N PHE A 154 -3.20 5.77 2.47
CA PHE A 154 -3.10 7.14 2.95
C PHE A 154 -3.80 7.28 4.29
N SER A 155 -3.37 8.25 5.09
CA SER A 155 -3.95 8.56 6.38
C SER A 155 -4.39 10.02 6.45
N PHE A 156 -5.50 10.25 7.13
CA PHE A 156 -6.03 11.58 7.46
C PHE A 156 -6.07 11.79 8.97
N TYR A 157 -5.14 11.14 9.69
CA TYR A 157 -4.93 11.33 11.12
C TYR A 157 -4.54 12.77 11.42
N TYR A 158 -4.78 13.24 12.64
CA TYR A 158 -4.64 14.66 12.99
C TYR A 158 -3.24 15.26 12.75
N SER A 159 -2.18 14.43 12.75
CA SER A 159 -0.80 14.90 12.57
C SER A 159 -0.30 14.87 11.12
N HIS A 160 -1.13 14.40 10.16
CA HIS A 160 -0.75 14.32 8.75
C HIS A 160 -1.06 15.60 7.97
N GLN A 161 -0.64 15.66 6.69
CA GLN A 161 -0.72 16.82 5.80
C GLN A 161 -2.15 17.33 5.60
N ILE A 162 -3.14 16.43 5.56
CA ILE A 162 -4.56 16.72 5.56
C ILE A 162 -5.21 15.85 6.62
N THR A 163 -6.05 16.45 7.46
CA THR A 163 -6.69 15.72 8.55
C THR A 163 -8.21 15.82 8.52
N SER A 164 -8.86 14.73 8.88
CA SER A 164 -10.28 14.68 9.26
C SER A 164 -10.47 14.23 10.72
N GLY A 165 -9.43 14.44 11.55
CA GLY A 165 -9.32 13.90 12.90
C GLY A 165 -8.84 12.45 12.86
N GLU A 166 -9.62 11.59 12.23
CA GLU A 166 -9.30 10.22 11.85
C GLU A 166 -9.81 9.95 10.43
N GLY A 167 -9.15 9.06 9.73
CA GLY A 167 -9.52 8.67 8.38
C GLY A 167 -8.37 8.05 7.60
N GLY A 168 -8.69 7.41 6.50
CA GLY A 168 -7.70 6.85 5.59
C GLY A 168 -8.29 6.57 4.21
N MET A 169 -7.43 6.23 3.27
CA MET A 169 -7.81 5.88 1.92
C MET A 169 -6.95 4.73 1.39
N VAL A 170 -7.56 3.81 0.68
CA VAL A 170 -6.85 2.85 -0.16
C VAL A 170 -7.09 3.21 -1.61
N VAL A 171 -6.04 3.29 -2.41
CA VAL A 171 -6.17 3.41 -3.87
C VAL A 171 -5.65 2.16 -4.55
N CYS A 172 -6.24 1.82 -5.70
CA CYS A 172 -5.81 0.68 -6.51
C CYS A 172 -6.09 0.91 -8.00
N LYS A 173 -5.47 0.08 -8.85
CA LYS A 173 -5.52 0.25 -10.31
C LYS A 173 -6.58 -0.60 -10.98
N THR A 174 -6.91 -1.77 -10.41
CA THR A 174 -7.78 -2.74 -11.06
C THR A 174 -9.16 -2.75 -10.42
N ARG A 175 -10.17 -3.11 -11.21
CA ARG A 175 -11.53 -3.30 -10.70
C ARG A 175 -11.61 -4.48 -9.75
N GLU A 176 -10.88 -5.56 -10.03
CA GLU A 176 -10.79 -6.73 -9.15
C GLU A 176 -10.31 -6.33 -7.75
N ASP A 177 -9.21 -5.57 -7.65
CA ASP A 177 -8.69 -5.09 -6.36
C ASP A 177 -9.68 -4.20 -5.63
N TYR A 178 -10.34 -3.29 -6.37
CA TYR A 178 -11.37 -2.43 -5.80
C TYR A 178 -12.55 -3.25 -5.24
N GLU A 179 -13.07 -4.22 -5.97
CA GLU A 179 -14.17 -5.07 -5.51
C GLU A 179 -13.78 -5.89 -4.28
N ILE A 180 -12.55 -6.40 -4.24
CA ILE A 180 -12.02 -7.12 -3.07
C ILE A 180 -11.98 -6.22 -1.84
N ILE A 181 -11.32 -5.05 -1.92
CA ILE A 181 -11.22 -4.14 -0.76
C ILE A 181 -12.58 -3.55 -0.37
N HIS A 182 -13.48 -3.31 -1.33
CA HIS A 182 -14.85 -2.87 -1.06
C HIS A 182 -15.63 -3.89 -0.25
N THR A 183 -15.54 -5.17 -0.63
CA THR A 183 -16.17 -6.28 0.09
C THR A 183 -15.54 -6.47 1.48
N LEU A 184 -14.20 -6.45 1.59
CA LEU A 184 -13.49 -6.57 2.86
C LEU A 184 -13.85 -5.45 3.83
N ARG A 185 -13.96 -4.20 3.36
CA ARG A 185 -14.41 -3.06 4.18
C ARG A 185 -15.81 -3.28 4.77
N ALA A 186 -16.66 -4.01 4.09
CA ALA A 186 -18.03 -4.31 4.48
C ALA A 186 -18.18 -5.71 5.11
N HIS A 187 -17.17 -6.18 5.85
CA HIS A 187 -17.19 -7.47 6.57
C HIS A 187 -17.33 -8.70 5.65
N GLY A 188 -16.92 -8.58 4.40
CA GLY A 188 -17.07 -9.65 3.40
C GLY A 188 -18.42 -9.65 2.69
N TRP A 189 -19.28 -8.67 2.94
CA TRP A 189 -20.58 -8.57 2.26
C TRP A 189 -20.42 -7.95 0.87
N ASP A 190 -20.90 -8.70 -0.11
CA ASP A 190 -21.13 -8.18 -1.45
C ASP A 190 -22.53 -7.55 -1.48
N ARG A 191 -22.58 -6.24 -1.53
CA ARG A 191 -23.85 -5.50 -1.54
C ARG A 191 -24.29 -5.08 -2.94
N GLY A 192 -23.70 -5.72 -3.97
CA GLY A 192 -24.11 -5.54 -5.37
C GLY A 192 -23.80 -4.14 -5.92
#